data_6539e27dca454604fa3207eaa3f0d3b1
#
_entry.id   6539e27dca454604fa3207eaa3f0d3b1
#
_cell.length_a   1.000
_cell.length_b   1.000
_cell.length_c   1.000
_cell.angle_alpha   90.00
_cell.angle_beta   90.00
_cell.angle_gamma   90.00
#
_symmetry.space_group_name_H-M   'P 1'
#
loop_
_entity.id
_entity.type
_entity.pdbx_description
1 polymer ?
#
loop_
_entity_poly.entity_id
_entity_poly.type
_entity_poly.pdbx_seq_one_letter_code
_entity_poly.pdbx_strand_id
1 'polypeptide(L)'
;MFILEPPFLEAWKGKDPFEEVEKISGDISRSVKTRRTLRFDFANKSYYLKLHHGTTYGEVLKNLLTVRLPVLGADREWRAIHELSAIGVDTMKGVAFGQKGWNPVKRTSFIITEDLAPTISLEDYCKNWINEPPPYSIKRMLITRVAEMVRNMHSIGINHRDCYICHFLLHLPFNGNRDELKISIIDLHRAQFRSAVPIRWRNKDLVGLYYSCMGIGLSNRDYLRFLKIYFQKPLKSIFKEEVDLISQAQKRAEKIKERSVRKGL
;
A
#
# COMPACT_ATOMS: atom_id res chain seq x y z
N MET A 1 14.50 14.12 15.05
CA MET A 1 13.20 13.73 15.66
C MET A 1 13.08 12.22 15.58
N PHE A 2 12.66 11.58 16.67
CA PHE A 2 12.32 10.15 16.66
C PHE A 2 11.15 9.88 17.61
N ILE A 3 10.43 8.78 17.36
CA ILE A 3 9.33 8.25 18.15
C ILE A 3 9.62 6.77 18.34
N LEU A 4 9.54 6.28 19.58
CA LEU A 4 9.75 4.89 19.94
C LEU A 4 8.57 4.42 20.79
N GLU A 5 8.03 3.25 20.47
CA GLU A 5 7.08 2.53 21.30
C GLU A 5 7.73 1.28 21.92
N PRO A 6 7.16 0.68 22.97
CA PRO A 6 7.63 -0.61 23.45
C PRO A 6 7.59 -1.67 22.31
N PRO A 7 8.61 -2.57 22.25
CA PRO A 7 9.72 -2.75 23.19
C PRO A 7 10.96 -1.87 22.90
N PHE A 8 10.99 -1.10 21.81
CA PHE A 8 12.15 -0.31 21.39
C PHE A 8 12.42 0.87 22.31
N LEU A 9 11.37 1.44 22.93
CA LEU A 9 11.52 2.52 23.91
C LEU A 9 12.37 2.09 25.10
N GLU A 10 12.12 0.89 25.63
CA GLU A 10 12.90 0.37 26.75
C GLU A 10 14.31 -0.06 26.34
N ALA A 11 14.41 -0.78 25.23
CA ALA A 11 15.68 -1.37 24.78
C ALA A 11 16.70 -0.31 24.32
N TRP A 12 16.23 0.82 23.82
CA TRP A 12 17.08 1.90 23.31
C TRP A 12 17.14 3.12 24.24
N LYS A 13 16.68 2.97 25.48
CA LYS A 13 16.78 4.03 26.49
C LYS A 13 18.21 4.46 26.68
N GLY A 14 18.49 5.75 26.48
CA GLY A 14 19.83 6.35 26.59
C GLY A 14 20.77 6.08 25.42
N LYS A 15 20.31 5.46 24.34
CA LYS A 15 21.08 5.21 23.11
C LYS A 15 20.59 6.07 21.96
N ASP A 16 21.44 6.27 20.93
CA ASP A 16 21.01 6.91 19.67
C ASP A 16 20.23 5.88 18.82
N PRO A 17 18.93 6.07 18.58
CA PRO A 17 18.14 5.14 17.76
C PRO A 17 18.66 4.97 16.33
N PHE A 18 19.39 5.95 15.80
CA PHE A 18 19.99 5.86 14.46
C PHE A 18 21.21 4.93 14.44
N GLU A 19 21.94 4.81 15.54
CA GLU A 19 23.01 3.83 15.67
C GLU A 19 22.46 2.43 15.91
N GLU A 20 21.39 2.33 16.71
CA GLU A 20 20.79 1.04 17.03
C GLU A 20 20.13 0.39 15.79
N VAL A 21 19.44 1.15 14.93
CA VAL A 21 18.84 0.58 13.70
C VAL A 21 19.89 0.09 12.69
N GLU A 22 21.10 0.65 12.69
CA GLU A 22 22.19 0.18 11.81
C GLU A 22 22.72 -1.20 12.22
N LYS A 23 22.66 -1.52 13.51
CA LYS A 23 23.11 -2.81 14.08
C LYS A 23 22.11 -3.94 13.84
N ILE A 24 20.86 -3.62 13.47
CA ILE A 24 19.83 -4.64 13.24
C ILE A 24 20.22 -5.47 12.01
N SER A 25 20.27 -6.78 12.20
CA SER A 25 20.44 -7.79 11.17
C SER A 25 19.18 -8.65 11.04
N GLY A 26 18.95 -9.21 9.87
CA GLY A 26 17.79 -10.05 9.60
C GLY A 26 17.69 -10.42 8.13
N ASP A 27 16.54 -11.00 7.73
CA ASP A 27 16.29 -11.42 6.36
C ASP A 27 16.06 -10.20 5.47
N ILE A 28 16.97 -9.99 4.52
CA ILE A 28 16.92 -8.85 3.62
C ILE A 28 15.88 -9.09 2.54
N SER A 29 14.74 -8.37 2.63
CA SER A 29 13.71 -8.40 1.59
C SER A 29 14.08 -7.52 0.39
N ARG A 30 14.81 -6.44 0.61
CA ARG A 30 15.26 -5.52 -0.44
C ARG A 30 16.48 -4.71 0.01
N SER A 31 17.51 -4.67 -0.81
CA SER A 31 18.67 -3.79 -0.61
C SER A 31 18.98 -3.01 -1.88
N VAL A 32 19.03 -1.70 -1.79
CA VAL A 32 19.48 -0.76 -2.84
C VAL A 32 20.44 0.21 -2.15
N LYS A 33 21.35 0.86 -2.86
CA LYS A 33 22.39 1.76 -2.31
C LYS A 33 21.91 2.74 -1.22
N THR A 34 20.66 3.20 -1.30
CA THR A 34 20.09 4.23 -0.40
C THR A 34 18.95 3.73 0.47
N ARG A 35 18.54 2.45 0.35
CA ARG A 35 17.43 1.89 1.11
C ARG A 35 17.67 0.43 1.44
N ARG A 36 17.50 0.07 2.72
CA ARG A 36 17.49 -1.31 3.21
C ARG A 36 16.14 -1.63 3.82
N THR A 37 15.56 -2.76 3.41
CA THR A 37 14.35 -3.31 4.01
C THR A 37 14.67 -4.73 4.46
N LEU A 38 14.45 -5.02 5.73
CA LEU A 38 14.70 -6.34 6.30
C LEU A 38 13.62 -6.71 7.32
N ARG A 39 13.41 -8.02 7.46
CA ARG A 39 12.61 -8.62 8.51
C ARG A 39 13.55 -9.10 9.61
N PHE A 40 13.19 -8.86 10.87
CA PHE A 40 13.96 -9.28 12.03
C PHE A 40 13.06 -9.60 13.20
N ASP A 41 13.57 -10.41 14.13
CA ASP A 41 12.87 -10.77 15.35
C ASP A 41 13.46 -9.99 16.52
N PHE A 42 12.60 -9.47 17.37
CA PHE A 42 12.97 -8.75 18.58
C PHE A 42 11.89 -8.93 19.65
N ALA A 43 12.30 -9.19 20.91
CA ALA A 43 11.37 -9.36 22.04
C ALA A 43 10.19 -10.32 21.73
N ASN A 44 10.48 -11.48 21.14
CA ASN A 44 9.53 -12.54 20.75
C ASN A 44 8.46 -12.12 19.70
N LYS A 45 8.74 -11.07 18.94
CA LYS A 45 7.91 -10.64 17.82
C LYS A 45 8.75 -10.38 16.57
N SER A 46 8.13 -10.48 15.41
CA SER A 46 8.74 -10.14 14.13
C SER A 46 8.38 -8.73 13.70
N TYR A 47 9.35 -8.06 13.10
CA TYR A 47 9.25 -6.67 12.63
C TYR A 47 9.86 -6.50 11.25
N TYR A 48 9.43 -5.46 10.57
CA TYR A 48 10.08 -4.95 9.36
C TYR A 48 10.74 -3.61 9.64
N LEU A 49 12.03 -3.52 9.32
CA LEU A 49 12.77 -2.25 9.30
C LEU A 49 12.90 -1.77 7.86
N LYS A 50 12.53 -0.52 7.61
CA LYS A 50 12.85 0.23 6.38
C LYS A 50 13.77 1.38 6.76
N LEU A 51 15.02 1.33 6.29
CA LEU A 51 16.07 2.33 6.57
C LEU A 51 16.44 3.04 5.27
N HIS A 52 16.47 4.35 5.31
CA HIS A 52 16.79 5.23 4.18
C HIS A 52 18.00 6.09 4.52
N HIS A 53 19.05 6.05 3.69
CA HIS A 53 20.29 6.81 3.83
C HIS A 53 20.37 8.05 2.93
N GLY A 54 19.24 8.72 2.73
CA GLY A 54 19.16 9.83 1.80
C GLY A 54 18.95 9.38 0.34
N THR A 55 19.34 10.25 -0.59
CA THR A 55 19.26 10.00 -2.04
C THR A 55 20.44 10.70 -2.72
N THR A 56 20.68 10.46 -4.00
CA THR A 56 21.70 11.18 -4.75
C THR A 56 21.12 12.40 -5.46
N TYR A 57 21.93 13.44 -5.67
CA TYR A 57 21.50 14.62 -6.45
C TYR A 57 21.03 14.23 -7.87
N GLY A 58 21.68 13.24 -8.50
CA GLY A 58 21.29 12.71 -9.79
C GLY A 58 19.90 12.06 -9.78
N GLU A 59 19.55 11.34 -8.68
CA GLU A 59 18.23 10.74 -8.52
C GLU A 59 17.15 11.80 -8.27
N VAL A 60 17.46 12.84 -7.49
CA VAL A 60 16.57 13.99 -7.32
C VAL A 60 16.31 14.68 -8.65
N LEU A 61 17.37 14.98 -9.41
CA LEU A 61 17.26 15.62 -10.73
C LEU A 61 16.45 14.76 -11.71
N LYS A 62 16.73 13.47 -11.80
CA LYS A 62 15.96 12.51 -12.61
C LYS A 62 14.47 12.48 -12.22
N ASN A 63 14.16 12.50 -10.93
CA ASN A 63 12.80 12.54 -10.44
C ASN A 63 12.10 13.85 -10.77
N LEU A 64 12.80 14.99 -10.67
CA LEU A 64 12.29 16.31 -11.07
C LEU A 64 12.00 16.37 -12.57
N LEU A 65 12.93 15.90 -13.42
CA LEU A 65 12.77 15.83 -14.88
C LEU A 65 11.60 14.93 -15.30
N THR A 66 11.31 13.88 -14.52
CA THR A 66 10.18 12.97 -14.77
C THR A 66 8.89 13.39 -14.04
N VAL A 67 8.86 14.59 -13.45
CA VAL A 67 7.73 15.11 -12.64
C VAL A 67 7.30 14.11 -11.54
N ARG A 68 8.27 13.39 -10.98
CA ARG A 68 8.07 12.46 -9.87
C ARG A 68 8.63 13.07 -8.60
N LEU A 69 7.84 13.08 -7.54
CA LEU A 69 8.36 13.44 -6.22
C LEU A 69 9.22 12.28 -5.72
N PRO A 70 10.50 12.51 -5.37
CA PRO A 70 11.34 11.48 -4.78
C PRO A 70 10.76 11.03 -3.43
N VAL A 71 10.97 9.77 -3.09
CA VAL A 71 10.71 9.27 -1.72
C VAL A 71 11.89 9.71 -0.87
N LEU A 72 11.67 10.73 -0.04
CA LEU A 72 12.73 11.39 0.73
C LEU A 72 12.86 10.86 2.16
N GLY A 73 12.11 9.84 2.54
CA GLY A 73 12.16 9.27 3.89
C GLY A 73 10.96 8.43 4.27
N ALA A 74 10.93 8.02 5.53
CA ALA A 74 9.89 7.18 6.11
C ALA A 74 8.70 7.96 6.69
N ASP A 75 8.77 9.30 6.68
CA ASP A 75 7.76 10.20 7.27
C ASP A 75 6.35 10.01 6.69
N ARG A 76 6.27 9.83 5.37
CA ARG A 76 4.97 9.61 4.70
C ARG A 76 4.33 8.29 5.09
N GLU A 77 5.13 7.24 5.18
CA GLU A 77 4.63 5.92 5.57
C GLU A 77 4.17 5.94 7.03
N TRP A 78 4.96 6.54 7.92
CA TRP A 78 4.61 6.73 9.32
C TRP A 78 3.29 7.49 9.48
N ARG A 79 3.16 8.63 8.82
CA ARG A 79 1.95 9.45 8.85
C ARG A 79 0.73 8.70 8.29
N ALA A 80 0.89 8.01 7.15
CA ALA A 80 -0.20 7.26 6.52
C ALA A 80 -0.73 6.14 7.43
N ILE A 81 0.17 5.40 8.09
CA ILE A 81 -0.19 4.36 9.05
C ILE A 81 -1.09 4.93 10.15
N HIS A 82 -0.70 6.06 10.75
CA HIS A 82 -1.45 6.64 11.87
C HIS A 82 -2.79 7.22 11.42
N GLU A 83 -2.83 7.96 10.32
CA GLU A 83 -4.09 8.56 9.82
C GLU A 83 -5.09 7.49 9.35
N LEU A 84 -4.63 6.41 8.71
CA LEU A 84 -5.49 5.30 8.30
C LEU A 84 -6.00 4.50 9.49
N SER A 85 -5.15 4.19 10.46
CA SER A 85 -5.54 3.50 11.68
C SER A 85 -6.58 4.28 12.48
N ALA A 86 -6.44 5.61 12.55
CA ALA A 86 -7.37 6.50 13.26
C ALA A 86 -8.80 6.46 12.70
N ILE A 87 -8.97 6.12 11.42
CA ILE A 87 -10.30 5.97 10.76
C ILE A 87 -10.74 4.51 10.59
N GLY A 88 -10.07 3.56 11.25
CA GLY A 88 -10.41 2.14 11.21
C GLY A 88 -10.07 1.43 9.90
N VAL A 89 -9.14 1.97 9.11
CA VAL A 89 -8.55 1.26 7.96
C VAL A 89 -7.33 0.48 8.46
N ASP A 90 -7.44 -0.84 8.45
CA ASP A 90 -6.35 -1.71 8.90
C ASP A 90 -5.10 -1.54 8.03
N THR A 91 -3.97 -1.40 8.68
CA THR A 91 -2.65 -1.28 8.06
C THR A 91 -1.58 -1.85 8.99
N MET A 92 -0.31 -1.67 8.67
CA MET A 92 0.80 -2.02 9.55
C MET A 92 0.73 -1.20 10.85
N LYS A 93 1.25 -1.73 11.94
CA LYS A 93 1.46 -0.96 13.17
C LYS A 93 2.89 -0.43 13.19
N GLY A 94 3.05 0.90 13.16
CA GLY A 94 4.34 1.54 13.36
C GLY A 94 4.73 1.52 14.84
N VAL A 95 5.95 1.09 15.16
CA VAL A 95 6.45 1.01 16.54
C VAL A 95 7.73 1.83 16.79
N ALA A 96 8.43 2.18 15.72
CA ALA A 96 9.54 3.12 15.82
C ALA A 96 9.67 3.92 14.51
N PHE A 97 9.97 5.18 14.66
CA PHE A 97 10.21 6.10 13.56
C PHE A 97 11.35 7.06 13.95
N GLY A 98 12.22 7.37 12.99
CA GLY A 98 13.22 8.40 13.18
C GLY A 98 13.57 9.12 11.88
N GLN A 99 13.86 10.41 11.99
CA GLN A 99 14.32 11.24 10.89
C GLN A 99 15.39 12.22 11.37
N LYS A 100 16.55 12.23 10.70
CA LYS A 100 17.73 13.07 10.99
C LYS A 100 18.20 13.75 9.71
N GLY A 101 18.55 15.02 9.79
CA GLY A 101 19.02 15.83 8.67
C GLY A 101 17.92 16.66 8.01
N TRP A 102 18.21 17.96 7.78
CA TRP A 102 17.30 18.89 7.11
C TRP A 102 17.40 18.81 5.58
N ASN A 103 18.60 18.45 5.07
CA ASN A 103 18.83 18.32 3.64
C ASN A 103 18.20 17.00 3.11
N PRO A 104 17.22 17.06 2.19
CA PRO A 104 16.54 15.88 1.66
C PRO A 104 17.48 14.83 1.07
N VAL A 105 18.62 15.25 0.50
CA VAL A 105 19.61 14.35 -0.12
C VAL A 105 20.44 13.60 0.93
N LYS A 106 20.70 14.23 2.09
CA LYS A 106 21.50 13.64 3.19
C LYS A 106 20.64 13.15 4.35
N ARG A 107 19.32 13.21 4.21
CA ARG A 107 18.38 12.83 5.26
C ARG A 107 18.42 11.33 5.50
N THR A 108 18.72 10.93 6.73
CA THR A 108 18.54 9.55 7.18
C THR A 108 17.20 9.41 7.87
N SER A 109 16.45 8.36 7.58
CA SER A 109 15.21 8.06 8.27
C SER A 109 14.97 6.57 8.33
N PHE A 110 14.25 6.14 9.36
CA PHE A 110 13.83 4.76 9.49
C PHE A 110 12.37 4.66 9.97
N ILE A 111 11.77 3.53 9.67
CA ILE A 111 10.51 3.09 10.25
C ILE A 111 10.61 1.61 10.60
N ILE A 112 10.10 1.25 11.78
CA ILE A 112 9.90 -0.14 12.18
C ILE A 112 8.41 -0.36 12.33
N THR A 113 7.91 -1.41 11.69
CA THR A 113 6.52 -1.85 11.78
C THR A 113 6.45 -3.28 12.29
N GLU A 114 5.40 -3.63 13.04
CA GLU A 114 5.13 -5.01 13.39
C GLU A 114 4.88 -5.83 12.10
N ASP A 115 5.36 -7.08 12.07
CA ASP A 115 5.04 -8.03 11.01
C ASP A 115 3.56 -8.41 11.11
N LEU A 116 2.88 -8.43 9.97
CA LEU A 116 1.46 -8.79 9.89
C LEU A 116 1.21 -10.30 9.76
N ALA A 117 2.29 -11.11 9.75
CA ALA A 117 2.15 -12.56 9.61
C ALA A 117 1.28 -13.17 10.74
N PRO A 118 0.48 -14.21 10.45
CA PRO A 118 0.33 -14.85 9.14
C PRO A 118 -0.65 -14.11 8.20
N THR A 119 -0.16 -13.70 7.05
CA THR A 119 -0.97 -13.03 6.01
C THR A 119 -0.65 -13.56 4.62
N ILE A 120 -1.56 -13.36 3.67
CA ILE A 120 -1.37 -13.61 2.24
C ILE A 120 -1.80 -12.39 1.44
N SER A 121 -1.09 -12.03 0.38
CA SER A 121 -1.55 -10.97 -0.53
C SER A 121 -2.85 -11.38 -1.22
N LEU A 122 -3.75 -10.41 -1.47
CA LEU A 122 -4.95 -10.73 -2.25
C LEU A 122 -4.62 -11.15 -3.69
N GLU A 123 -3.48 -10.74 -4.24
CA GLU A 123 -3.00 -11.23 -5.53
C GLU A 123 -2.75 -12.74 -5.49
N ASP A 124 -2.00 -13.23 -4.49
CA ASP A 124 -1.72 -14.65 -4.31
C ASP A 124 -2.96 -15.45 -3.91
N TYR A 125 -3.78 -14.89 -3.03
CA TYR A 125 -5.04 -15.52 -2.60
C TYR A 125 -6.01 -15.74 -3.77
N CYS A 126 -6.05 -14.79 -4.72
CA CYS A 126 -6.94 -14.87 -5.88
C CYS A 126 -6.31 -15.57 -7.10
N LYS A 127 -5.06 -15.99 -7.01
CA LYS A 127 -4.25 -16.50 -8.13
C LYS A 127 -4.94 -17.60 -8.96
N ASN A 128 -5.64 -18.50 -8.30
CA ASN A 128 -6.28 -19.65 -8.94
C ASN A 128 -7.79 -19.45 -9.24
N TRP A 129 -8.35 -18.27 -9.00
CA TRP A 129 -9.79 -18.03 -9.11
C TRP A 129 -10.39 -18.19 -10.51
N ILE A 130 -9.56 -18.16 -11.56
CA ILE A 130 -10.00 -18.48 -12.93
C ILE A 130 -10.41 -19.94 -13.03
N ASN A 131 -9.58 -20.84 -12.46
CA ASN A 131 -9.78 -22.29 -12.54
C ASN A 131 -10.63 -22.81 -11.36
N GLU A 132 -10.47 -22.21 -10.19
CA GLU A 132 -11.11 -22.59 -8.93
C GLU A 132 -11.80 -21.37 -8.32
N PRO A 133 -12.95 -20.94 -8.87
CA PRO A 133 -13.63 -19.76 -8.38
C PRO A 133 -14.15 -19.97 -6.95
N PRO A 134 -13.91 -19.03 -6.03
CA PRO A 134 -14.40 -19.14 -4.67
C PRO A 134 -15.92 -18.98 -4.61
N PRO A 135 -16.56 -19.36 -3.49
CA PRO A 135 -17.96 -19.05 -3.24
C PRO A 135 -18.24 -17.55 -3.46
N TYR A 136 -19.40 -17.25 -4.05
CA TYR A 136 -19.81 -15.88 -4.34
C TYR A 136 -19.78 -14.95 -3.11
N SER A 137 -20.12 -15.47 -1.93
CA SER A 137 -20.06 -14.76 -0.65
C SER A 137 -18.67 -14.24 -0.33
N ILE A 138 -17.64 -15.09 -0.48
CA ILE A 138 -16.23 -14.73 -0.25
C ILE A 138 -15.80 -13.63 -1.22
N LYS A 139 -16.03 -13.83 -2.51
CA LYS A 139 -15.72 -12.82 -3.54
C LYS A 139 -16.36 -11.46 -3.21
N ARG A 140 -17.65 -11.49 -2.87
CA ARG A 140 -18.41 -10.29 -2.50
C ARG A 140 -17.82 -9.59 -1.25
N MET A 141 -17.46 -10.34 -0.22
CA MET A 141 -16.89 -9.78 1.02
C MET A 141 -15.57 -9.07 0.77
N LEU A 142 -14.65 -9.73 0.04
CA LEU A 142 -13.34 -9.16 -0.26
C LEU A 142 -13.46 -7.88 -1.11
N ILE A 143 -14.29 -7.90 -2.16
CA ILE A 143 -14.54 -6.72 -3.00
C ILE A 143 -15.13 -5.58 -2.16
N THR A 144 -16.09 -5.88 -1.28
CA THR A 144 -16.70 -4.88 -0.40
C THR A 144 -15.66 -4.26 0.51
N ARG A 145 -14.85 -5.08 1.21
CA ARG A 145 -13.85 -4.58 2.14
C ARG A 145 -12.80 -3.72 1.46
N VAL A 146 -12.26 -4.16 0.33
CA VAL A 146 -11.27 -3.38 -0.44
C VAL A 146 -11.86 -2.06 -0.94
N ALA A 147 -13.09 -2.06 -1.46
CA ALA A 147 -13.75 -0.83 -1.91
C ALA A 147 -13.97 0.17 -0.77
N GLU A 148 -14.39 -0.30 0.40
CA GLU A 148 -14.55 0.52 1.61
C GLU A 148 -13.22 1.08 2.09
N MET A 149 -12.16 0.28 2.15
CA MET A 149 -10.82 0.72 2.55
C MET A 149 -10.30 1.84 1.65
N VAL A 150 -10.38 1.65 0.32
CA VAL A 150 -9.92 2.66 -0.65
C VAL A 150 -10.77 3.92 -0.59
N ARG A 151 -12.10 3.80 -0.44
CA ARG A 151 -12.99 4.94 -0.25
C ARG A 151 -12.63 5.72 1.01
N ASN A 152 -12.47 5.04 2.14
CA ASN A 152 -12.18 5.67 3.43
C ASN A 152 -10.80 6.36 3.40
N MET A 153 -9.79 5.74 2.79
CA MET A 153 -8.49 6.37 2.58
C MET A 153 -8.61 7.66 1.76
N HIS A 154 -9.35 7.62 0.63
CA HIS A 154 -9.53 8.79 -0.21
C HIS A 154 -10.38 9.89 0.44
N SER A 155 -11.36 9.53 1.30
CA SER A 155 -12.24 10.50 1.98
C SER A 155 -11.50 11.42 2.95
N ILE A 156 -10.38 10.96 3.52
CA ILE A 156 -9.51 11.78 4.39
C ILE A 156 -8.36 12.45 3.63
N GLY A 157 -8.42 12.48 2.29
CA GLY A 157 -7.43 13.17 1.47
C GLY A 157 -6.13 12.40 1.22
N ILE A 158 -6.08 11.11 1.55
CA ILE A 158 -4.91 10.24 1.31
C ILE A 158 -5.10 9.46 0.01
N ASN A 159 -4.11 9.48 -0.87
CA ASN A 159 -4.01 8.57 -2.01
C ASN A 159 -2.72 7.75 -1.95
N HIS A 160 -2.81 6.48 -2.37
CA HIS A 160 -1.73 5.49 -2.24
C HIS A 160 -0.61 5.69 -3.26
N ARG A 161 -0.96 6.00 -4.49
CA ARG A 161 -0.13 6.09 -5.71
C ARG A 161 0.29 4.75 -6.32
N ASP A 162 0.41 3.71 -5.53
CA ASP A 162 0.70 2.33 -5.95
C ASP A 162 -0.39 1.39 -5.42
N CYS A 163 -1.66 1.79 -5.61
CA CYS A 163 -2.83 1.03 -5.18
C CYS A 163 -3.00 -0.20 -6.08
N TYR A 164 -2.34 -1.29 -5.71
CA TYR A 164 -2.40 -2.59 -6.40
C TYR A 164 -2.91 -3.65 -5.45
N ILE A 165 -3.54 -4.70 -5.98
CA ILE A 165 -4.14 -5.77 -5.18
C ILE A 165 -3.12 -6.52 -4.31
N CYS A 166 -1.86 -6.60 -4.73
CA CYS A 166 -0.78 -7.19 -3.94
C CYS A 166 -0.46 -6.45 -2.65
N HIS A 167 -0.89 -5.18 -2.52
CA HIS A 167 -0.71 -4.39 -1.31
C HIS A 167 -1.88 -4.48 -0.32
N PHE A 168 -2.82 -5.38 -0.56
CA PHE A 168 -3.88 -5.73 0.38
C PHE A 168 -3.60 -7.13 0.92
N LEU A 169 -3.27 -7.22 2.21
CA LEU A 169 -2.92 -8.48 2.87
C LEU A 169 -4.13 -9.01 3.64
N LEU A 170 -4.57 -10.21 3.28
CA LEU A 170 -5.59 -10.96 4.02
C LEU A 170 -4.93 -11.66 5.21
N HIS A 171 -5.43 -11.43 6.41
CA HIS A 171 -4.98 -12.11 7.61
C HIS A 171 -5.48 -13.55 7.64
N LEU A 172 -4.62 -14.47 8.10
CA LEU A 172 -4.90 -15.89 8.20
C LEU A 172 -4.95 -16.33 9.68
N PRO A 173 -5.72 -17.39 10.03
CA PRO A 173 -6.62 -18.13 9.12
C PRO A 173 -7.86 -17.33 8.75
N PHE A 174 -8.37 -17.51 7.52
CA PHE A 174 -9.62 -16.94 7.06
C PHE A 174 -10.54 -18.07 6.55
N ASN A 175 -11.60 -18.35 7.28
CA ASN A 175 -12.52 -19.47 7.00
C ASN A 175 -13.78 -19.04 6.23
N GLY A 176 -13.77 -17.84 5.63
CA GLY A 176 -14.91 -17.32 4.87
C GLY A 176 -16.00 -16.67 5.73
N ASN A 177 -15.76 -16.47 7.02
CA ASN A 177 -16.64 -15.74 7.91
C ASN A 177 -16.39 -14.23 7.80
N ARG A 178 -17.46 -13.44 7.74
CA ARG A 178 -17.38 -11.99 7.63
C ARG A 178 -16.73 -11.32 8.84
N ASP A 179 -17.00 -11.82 10.03
CA ASP A 179 -16.51 -11.25 11.28
C ASP A 179 -15.01 -11.51 11.50
N GLU A 180 -14.46 -12.53 10.80
CA GLU A 180 -13.03 -12.86 10.78
C GLU A 180 -12.27 -12.13 9.67
N LEU A 181 -12.98 -11.47 8.75
CA LEU A 181 -12.37 -10.82 7.60
C LEU A 181 -11.57 -9.60 8.01
N LYS A 182 -10.26 -9.74 8.04
CA LYS A 182 -9.32 -8.63 8.24
C LYS A 182 -8.39 -8.53 7.05
N ILE A 183 -8.33 -7.32 6.45
CA ILE A 183 -7.43 -6.98 5.36
C ILE A 183 -6.66 -5.76 5.76
N SER A 184 -5.33 -5.81 5.67
CA SER A 184 -4.45 -4.66 5.90
C SER A 184 -3.89 -4.12 4.60
N ILE A 185 -3.88 -2.79 4.45
CA ILE A 185 -3.22 -2.11 3.33
C ILE A 185 -1.77 -1.79 3.70
N ILE A 186 -0.82 -2.06 2.81
CA ILE A 186 0.62 -1.90 3.04
C ILE A 186 1.29 -1.06 1.95
N ASP A 187 2.59 -0.82 2.11
CA ASP A 187 3.45 -0.09 1.16
C ASP A 187 3.06 1.38 0.92
N LEU A 188 2.79 2.08 2.01
CA LEU A 188 2.32 3.46 2.06
C LEU A 188 3.42 4.51 1.86
N HIS A 189 4.64 4.10 1.53
CA HIS A 189 5.82 4.98 1.42
C HIS A 189 5.68 6.08 0.35
N ARG A 190 4.74 5.96 -0.59
CA ARG A 190 4.43 6.96 -1.63
C ARG A 190 3.12 7.67 -1.40
N ALA A 191 2.45 7.42 -0.28
CA ALA A 191 1.19 8.08 0.05
C ALA A 191 1.31 9.60 -0.01
N GLN A 192 0.24 10.25 -0.43
CA GLN A 192 0.16 11.71 -0.50
C GLN A 192 -1.05 12.18 0.28
N PHE A 193 -0.89 13.34 0.93
CA PHE A 193 -1.84 13.92 1.85
C PHE A 193 -2.33 15.26 1.33
N ARG A 194 -3.64 15.48 1.33
CA ARG A 194 -4.30 16.72 0.93
C ARG A 194 -5.60 16.88 1.71
N SER A 195 -6.20 18.06 1.66
CA SER A 195 -7.55 18.27 2.21
C SER A 195 -8.61 17.40 1.49
N ALA A 196 -8.41 17.15 0.18
CA ALA A 196 -9.20 16.24 -0.63
C ALA A 196 -8.31 15.62 -1.72
N VAL A 197 -8.56 14.36 -2.08
CA VAL A 197 -7.83 13.70 -3.17
C VAL A 197 -8.31 14.26 -4.52
N PRO A 198 -7.44 14.93 -5.31
CA PRO A 198 -7.82 15.38 -6.65
C PRO A 198 -8.21 14.21 -7.55
N ILE A 199 -9.17 14.41 -8.44
CA ILE A 199 -9.73 13.39 -9.36
C ILE A 199 -8.62 12.63 -10.09
N ARG A 200 -7.58 13.32 -10.56
CA ARG A 200 -6.43 12.70 -11.24
C ARG A 200 -5.75 11.61 -10.40
N TRP A 201 -5.54 11.85 -9.11
CA TRP A 201 -4.84 10.93 -8.23
C TRP A 201 -5.77 9.81 -7.74
N ARG A 202 -7.03 10.13 -7.46
CA ARG A 202 -8.08 9.15 -7.20
C ARG A 202 -8.20 8.15 -8.35
N ASN A 203 -8.34 8.65 -9.58
CA ASN A 203 -8.46 7.80 -10.77
C ASN A 203 -7.20 6.97 -10.98
N LYS A 204 -6.01 7.51 -10.68
CA LYS A 204 -4.77 6.74 -10.79
C LYS A 204 -4.74 5.54 -9.85
N ASP A 205 -5.18 5.69 -8.60
CA ASP A 205 -5.26 4.60 -7.64
C ASP A 205 -6.32 3.57 -8.07
N LEU A 206 -7.51 4.00 -8.47
CA LEU A 206 -8.58 3.11 -8.94
C LEU A 206 -8.20 2.34 -10.21
N VAL A 207 -7.57 3.00 -11.18
CA VAL A 207 -7.06 2.35 -12.40
C VAL A 207 -5.90 1.38 -12.09
N GLY A 208 -5.04 1.72 -11.12
CA GLY A 208 -3.99 0.83 -10.64
C GLY A 208 -4.55 -0.45 -10.03
N LEU A 209 -5.55 -0.30 -9.16
CA LEU A 209 -6.24 -1.43 -8.54
C LEU A 209 -6.97 -2.28 -9.58
N TYR A 210 -7.76 -1.66 -10.46
CA TYR A 210 -8.42 -2.35 -11.58
C TYR A 210 -7.42 -3.15 -12.41
N TYR A 211 -6.31 -2.53 -12.79
CA TYR A 211 -5.25 -3.17 -13.56
C TYR A 211 -4.69 -4.42 -12.88
N SER A 212 -4.36 -4.32 -11.59
CA SER A 212 -3.80 -5.44 -10.83
C SER A 212 -4.80 -6.57 -10.57
N CYS A 213 -6.09 -6.31 -10.75
CA CYS A 213 -7.15 -7.30 -10.67
C CYS A 213 -7.52 -7.94 -12.03
N MET A 214 -6.86 -7.53 -13.12
CA MET A 214 -7.12 -8.15 -14.43
C MET A 214 -6.53 -9.57 -14.45
N GLY A 215 -7.34 -10.51 -14.90
CA GLY A 215 -6.88 -11.90 -15.03
C GLY A 215 -7.01 -12.75 -13.76
N ILE A 216 -7.58 -12.24 -12.66
CA ILE A 216 -7.82 -13.04 -11.44
C ILE A 216 -9.24 -13.62 -11.33
N GLY A 217 -9.98 -13.72 -12.43
CA GLY A 217 -11.32 -14.34 -12.43
C GLY A 217 -12.46 -13.45 -11.89
N LEU A 218 -12.30 -12.12 -11.89
CA LEU A 218 -13.38 -11.18 -11.61
C LEU A 218 -14.24 -10.96 -12.83
N SER A 219 -15.56 -10.93 -12.63
CA SER A 219 -16.56 -10.63 -13.65
C SER A 219 -16.85 -9.12 -13.74
N ASN A 220 -17.49 -8.68 -14.83
CA ASN A 220 -17.96 -7.30 -14.94
C ASN A 220 -18.90 -6.91 -13.79
N ARG A 221 -19.71 -7.83 -13.27
CA ARG A 221 -20.56 -7.59 -12.08
C ARG A 221 -19.75 -7.29 -10.82
N ASP A 222 -18.57 -7.86 -10.69
CA ASP A 222 -17.68 -7.64 -9.56
C ASP A 222 -17.08 -6.24 -9.63
N TYR A 223 -16.64 -5.78 -10.80
CA TYR A 223 -16.18 -4.41 -11.00
C TYR A 223 -17.29 -3.37 -10.76
N LEU A 224 -18.49 -3.63 -11.26
CA LEU A 224 -19.65 -2.75 -11.03
C LEU A 224 -20.01 -2.67 -9.54
N ARG A 225 -19.90 -3.79 -8.81
CA ARG A 225 -20.10 -3.81 -7.36
C ARG A 225 -19.08 -2.94 -6.65
N PHE A 226 -17.81 -3.08 -7.00
CA PHE A 226 -16.75 -2.24 -6.46
C PHE A 226 -17.06 -0.74 -6.66
N LEU A 227 -17.40 -0.34 -7.89
CA LEU A 227 -17.73 1.05 -8.20
C LEU A 227 -18.93 1.55 -7.38
N LYS A 228 -20.00 0.75 -7.26
CA LYS A 228 -21.18 1.11 -6.47
C LYS A 228 -20.86 1.32 -4.99
N ILE A 229 -20.01 0.48 -4.41
CA ILE A 229 -19.59 0.59 -3.01
C ILE A 229 -18.65 1.79 -2.81
N TYR A 230 -17.68 1.95 -3.70
CA TYR A 230 -16.71 3.04 -3.62
C TYR A 230 -17.38 4.41 -3.77
N PHE A 231 -18.20 4.61 -4.79
CA PHE A 231 -18.85 5.91 -5.04
C PHE A 231 -20.12 6.14 -4.22
N GLN A 232 -20.70 5.11 -3.64
CA GLN A 232 -22.01 5.17 -2.92
C GLN A 232 -23.13 5.83 -3.75
N LYS A 233 -23.13 5.59 -5.05
CA LYS A 233 -24.07 6.15 -6.02
C LYS A 233 -24.69 5.05 -6.88
N PRO A 234 -25.87 5.30 -7.47
CA PRO A 234 -26.42 4.43 -8.51
C PRO A 234 -25.46 4.33 -9.71
N LEU A 235 -25.35 3.15 -10.31
CA LEU A 235 -24.46 2.91 -11.45
C LEU A 235 -24.69 3.89 -12.60
N LYS A 236 -25.96 4.24 -12.89
CA LYS A 236 -26.32 5.22 -13.94
C LYS A 236 -25.64 6.58 -13.72
N SER A 237 -25.59 7.05 -12.46
CA SER A 237 -24.91 8.29 -12.09
C SER A 237 -23.40 8.16 -12.23
N ILE A 238 -22.83 7.03 -11.77
CA ILE A 238 -21.38 6.75 -11.87
C ILE A 238 -20.95 6.78 -13.34
N PHE A 239 -21.66 6.10 -14.24
CA PHE A 239 -21.31 6.07 -15.67
C PHE A 239 -21.42 7.45 -16.34
N LYS A 240 -22.29 8.33 -15.84
CA LYS A 240 -22.44 9.70 -16.35
C LYS A 240 -21.34 10.62 -15.81
N GLU A 241 -20.98 10.50 -14.53
CA GLU A 241 -20.07 11.42 -13.84
C GLU A 241 -18.59 11.02 -13.95
N GLU A 242 -18.29 9.73 -14.11
CA GLU A 242 -16.95 9.17 -14.05
C GLU A 242 -16.45 8.64 -15.41
N VAL A 243 -16.85 9.31 -16.49
CA VAL A 243 -16.48 8.93 -17.88
C VAL A 243 -14.96 8.84 -18.04
N ASP A 244 -14.22 9.80 -17.48
CA ASP A 244 -12.76 9.83 -17.55
C ASP A 244 -12.11 8.63 -16.86
N LEU A 245 -12.61 8.22 -15.69
CA LEU A 245 -12.13 7.05 -14.97
C LEU A 245 -12.32 5.77 -15.81
N ILE A 246 -13.52 5.61 -16.36
CA ILE A 246 -13.88 4.43 -17.17
C ILE A 246 -13.03 4.38 -18.43
N SER A 247 -12.88 5.51 -19.13
CA SER A 247 -12.02 5.62 -20.32
C SER A 247 -10.55 5.30 -20.00
N GLN A 248 -10.01 5.81 -18.89
CA GLN A 248 -8.64 5.50 -18.46
C GLN A 248 -8.45 4.02 -18.14
N ALA A 249 -9.42 3.38 -17.48
CA ALA A 249 -9.39 1.96 -17.18
C ALA A 249 -9.39 1.11 -18.46
N GLN A 250 -10.25 1.43 -19.43
CA GLN A 250 -10.32 0.75 -20.72
C GLN A 250 -9.02 0.89 -21.51
N LYS A 251 -8.51 2.11 -21.68
CA LYS A 251 -7.22 2.36 -22.35
C LYS A 251 -6.06 1.62 -21.69
N ARG A 252 -6.10 1.47 -20.37
CA ARG A 252 -5.05 0.72 -19.65
C ARG A 252 -5.16 -0.77 -19.95
N ALA A 253 -6.38 -1.32 -19.96
CA ALA A 253 -6.64 -2.71 -20.31
C ALA A 253 -6.17 -3.04 -21.75
N GLU A 254 -6.51 -2.20 -22.72
CA GLU A 254 -6.09 -2.35 -24.12
C GLU A 254 -4.56 -2.37 -24.27
N LYS A 255 -3.85 -1.40 -23.68
CA LYS A 255 -2.38 -1.34 -23.72
C LYS A 255 -1.71 -2.59 -23.17
N ILE A 256 -2.34 -3.26 -22.20
CA ILE A 256 -1.80 -4.48 -21.62
C ILE A 256 -2.04 -5.64 -22.57
N LYS A 257 -3.24 -5.77 -23.10
CA LYS A 257 -3.58 -6.79 -24.10
C LYS A 257 -2.62 -6.72 -25.27
N GLU A 258 -2.37 -5.51 -25.81
CA GLU A 258 -1.40 -5.29 -26.89
C GLU A 258 0.04 -5.69 -26.52
N ARG A 259 0.45 -5.42 -25.27
CA ARG A 259 1.80 -5.80 -24.79
C ARG A 259 1.95 -7.31 -24.61
N SER A 260 0.92 -7.98 -24.11
CA SER A 260 0.91 -9.43 -23.96
C SER A 260 0.99 -10.10 -25.34
N VAL A 261 0.18 -9.66 -26.30
CA VAL A 261 0.23 -10.15 -27.69
C VAL A 261 1.63 -9.94 -28.30
N ARG A 262 2.25 -8.76 -28.11
CA ARG A 262 3.62 -8.50 -28.61
C ARG A 262 4.71 -9.36 -27.99
N LYS A 263 4.49 -9.84 -26.77
CA LYS A 263 5.45 -10.68 -26.04
C LYS A 263 5.17 -12.18 -26.19
N GLY A 264 4.14 -12.56 -26.95
CA GLY A 264 3.74 -13.94 -27.13
C GLY A 264 3.20 -14.61 -25.85
N LEU A 265 2.64 -13.80 -24.94
CA LEU A 265 2.04 -14.20 -23.67
C LEU A 265 0.53 -14.21 -23.77
#